data_b7e858a4f58380d4cb29e956676dee6a
#
_entry.id   b7e858a4f58380d4cb29e956676dee6a
#
_cell.length_a   1.000
_cell.length_b   1.000
_cell.length_c   1.000
_cell.angle_alpha   90.00
_cell.angle_beta   90.00
_cell.angle_gamma   90.00
#
_symmetry.space_group_name_H-M   'P 1'
#
loop_
_entity.id
_entity.type
_entity.pdbx_description
1 polymer ?
#
loop_
_entity_poly.entity_id
_entity_poly.type
_entity_poly.pdbx_seq_one_letter_code
_entity_poly.pdbx_strand_id
1 'polypeptide(L)'
;VYGYSLQVVANKGKMPKARMLCTIESDDTILIGDISHYYKDRDFCKGYGTLMMQKLISYAKENGYKTIYGHLSTVDLDHKDRLYHFYEKFGFEITENEEQNSNFYGKITLNL
;
A
#
# COMPACT_ATOMS: atom_id res chain seq x y z
N VAL A 1 5.68 12.07 -17.48
CA VAL A 1 6.86 11.77 -16.69
C VAL A 1 6.52 10.66 -15.69
N TYR A 2 7.34 9.61 -15.68
CA TYR A 2 7.13 8.44 -14.83
C TYR A 2 8.21 8.36 -13.75
N GLY A 3 7.93 7.55 -12.71
CA GLY A 3 8.88 7.31 -11.64
C GLY A 3 8.90 8.36 -10.54
N TYR A 4 8.01 9.34 -10.57
CA TYR A 4 7.92 10.30 -9.48
C TYR A 4 7.03 9.80 -8.35
N SER A 5 7.28 10.34 -7.15
CA SER A 5 6.61 9.88 -5.93
C SER A 5 5.24 10.51 -5.75
N LEU A 6 4.30 9.70 -5.27
CA LEU A 6 3.00 10.12 -4.76
C LEU A 6 2.95 9.75 -3.28
N GLN A 7 2.51 10.68 -2.45
CA GLN A 7 2.43 10.42 -1.02
C GLN A 7 1.00 10.65 -0.52
N VAL A 8 0.48 9.67 0.24
CA VAL A 8 -0.79 9.79 0.92
C VAL A 8 -0.51 9.86 2.43
N VAL A 9 -1.04 10.88 3.10
CA VAL A 9 -0.76 11.11 4.53
C VAL A 9 -2.07 11.11 5.31
N ALA A 10 -2.10 10.37 6.41
CA ALA A 10 -3.20 10.39 7.36
C ALA A 10 -2.81 11.27 8.55
N ASN A 11 -3.63 12.29 8.81
CA ASN A 11 -3.40 13.25 9.90
C ASN A 11 -4.53 13.18 10.92
N LYS A 12 -4.19 13.48 12.17
CA LYS A 12 -5.19 13.79 13.20
C LYS A 12 -4.99 15.25 13.58
N GLY A 13 -5.90 16.14 13.10
CA GLY A 13 -5.68 17.57 13.20
C GLY A 13 -4.45 17.97 12.40
N LYS A 14 -3.48 18.61 13.03
CA LYS A 14 -2.21 19.02 12.42
C LYS A 14 -1.10 17.98 12.58
N MET A 15 -1.35 16.89 13.32
CA MET A 15 -0.33 15.90 13.63
C MET A 15 -0.38 14.75 12.61
N PRO A 16 0.71 14.51 11.87
CA PRO A 16 0.76 13.36 10.94
C PRO A 16 0.83 12.05 11.74
N LYS A 17 0.04 11.06 11.34
CA LYS A 17 -0.03 9.76 12.00
C LYS A 17 0.53 8.62 11.17
N ALA A 18 0.34 8.68 9.86
CA ALA A 18 0.80 7.63 8.97
C ALA A 18 1.01 8.18 7.57
N ARG A 19 1.81 7.50 6.78
CA ARG A 19 1.99 7.86 5.37
C ARG A 19 2.15 6.62 4.51
N MET A 20 1.76 6.77 3.25
CA MET A 20 1.92 5.75 2.22
C MET A 20 2.74 6.38 1.09
N LEU A 21 3.88 5.78 0.78
CA LEU A 21 4.75 6.23 -0.30
C LEU A 21 4.50 5.36 -1.53
N CYS A 22 4.20 6.02 -2.65
CA CYS A 22 3.88 5.36 -3.90
C CYS A 22 4.74 5.92 -5.02
N THR A 23 4.91 5.13 -6.07
CA THR A 23 5.60 5.56 -7.30
C THR A 23 4.64 5.42 -8.47
N ILE A 24 4.50 6.47 -9.27
CA ILE A 24 3.76 6.41 -10.52
C ILE A 24 4.69 5.86 -11.58
N GLU A 25 4.43 4.62 -12.02
CA GLU A 25 5.31 3.92 -12.94
C GLU A 25 4.97 4.12 -14.41
N SER A 26 3.69 4.41 -14.69
CA SER A 26 3.22 4.65 -16.05
C SER A 26 1.91 5.45 -15.99
N ASP A 27 1.30 5.70 -17.14
CA ASP A 27 0.01 6.41 -17.23
C ASP A 27 -1.10 5.67 -16.51
N ASP A 28 -0.96 4.37 -16.29
CA ASP A 28 -2.02 3.53 -15.75
C ASP A 28 -1.65 2.71 -14.52
N THR A 29 -0.40 2.81 -14.00
CA THR A 29 0.08 1.94 -12.95
C THR A 29 0.73 2.71 -11.79
N ILE A 30 0.30 2.41 -10.57
CA ILE A 30 0.87 2.95 -9.34
C ILE A 30 1.45 1.80 -8.52
N LEU A 31 2.70 1.95 -8.06
CA LEU A 31 3.35 1.01 -7.14
C LEU A 31 3.27 1.55 -5.72
N ILE A 32 2.76 0.74 -4.79
CA ILE A 32 2.83 1.06 -3.36
C ILE A 32 4.21 0.65 -2.87
N GLY A 33 5.00 1.62 -2.41
CA GLY A 33 6.35 1.36 -1.94
C GLY A 33 6.43 1.07 -0.45
N ASP A 34 5.78 1.89 0.36
CA ASP A 34 5.86 1.75 1.81
C ASP A 34 4.64 2.34 2.49
N ILE A 35 4.21 1.69 3.57
CA ILE A 35 3.16 2.20 4.45
C ILE A 35 3.77 2.24 5.85
N SER A 36 3.89 3.43 6.42
CA SER A 36 4.52 3.60 7.73
C SER A 36 3.67 4.47 8.66
N HIS A 37 3.81 4.19 9.95
CA HIS A 37 3.17 4.95 11.01
C HIS A 37 4.25 5.72 11.78
N TYR A 38 3.99 7.01 12.06
CA TYR A 38 4.95 7.85 12.79
C TYR A 38 5.10 7.41 14.24
N TYR A 39 4.05 6.85 14.82
CA TYR A 39 4.02 6.40 16.21
C TYR A 39 3.49 4.97 16.26
N LYS A 40 4.30 4.00 15.84
CA LYS A 40 3.89 2.61 15.66
C LYS A 40 3.21 1.99 16.88
N ASP A 41 3.75 2.23 18.06
CA ASP A 41 3.22 1.62 19.29
C ASP A 41 1.88 2.19 19.72
N ARG A 42 1.61 3.46 19.34
CA ARG A 42 0.39 4.17 19.73
C ARG A 42 -0.70 4.12 18.68
N ASP A 43 -0.31 4.16 17.41
CA ASP A 43 -1.23 4.39 16.31
C ASP A 43 -1.47 3.15 15.45
N PHE A 44 -0.81 2.06 15.76
CA PHE A 44 -0.98 0.79 15.04
C PHE A 44 -2.43 0.30 15.21
N CYS A 45 -3.05 -0.15 14.13
CA CYS A 45 -4.45 -0.62 14.09
C CYS A 45 -5.50 0.45 14.40
N LYS A 46 -5.19 1.72 14.23
CA LYS A 46 -6.17 2.82 14.38
C LYS A 46 -6.95 3.14 13.10
N GLY A 47 -6.79 2.36 12.06
CA GLY A 47 -7.52 2.57 10.81
C GLY A 47 -6.89 3.56 9.84
N TYR A 48 -5.70 4.06 10.13
CA TYR A 48 -5.03 5.01 9.23
C TYR A 48 -4.66 4.39 7.89
N GLY A 49 -4.24 3.12 7.90
CA GLY A 49 -3.97 2.39 6.65
C GLY A 49 -5.19 2.28 5.76
N THR A 50 -6.34 2.00 6.37
CA THR A 50 -7.63 1.92 5.64
C THR A 50 -7.98 3.26 5.00
N LEU A 51 -7.86 4.36 5.75
CA LEU A 51 -8.14 5.70 5.22
C LEU A 51 -7.22 6.05 4.05
N MET A 52 -5.93 5.76 4.20
CA MET A 52 -4.95 6.04 3.14
C MET A 52 -5.23 5.20 1.89
N MET A 53 -5.55 3.93 2.06
CA MET A 53 -5.84 3.05 0.92
C MET A 53 -7.11 3.49 0.20
N GLN A 54 -8.16 3.86 0.92
CA GLN A 54 -9.37 4.40 0.32
C GLN A 54 -9.07 5.65 -0.50
N LYS A 55 -8.24 6.53 0.02
CA LYS A 55 -7.86 7.76 -0.68
C LYS A 55 -7.04 7.45 -1.93
N LEU A 56 -6.09 6.53 -1.84
CA LEU A 56 -5.29 6.14 -2.99
C LEU A 56 -6.15 5.55 -4.10
N ILE A 57 -7.07 4.65 -3.76
CA ILE A 57 -7.96 4.02 -4.74
C ILE A 57 -8.85 5.08 -5.40
N SER A 58 -9.43 6.00 -4.63
CA SER A 58 -10.24 7.09 -5.17
C SER A 58 -9.44 7.97 -6.12
N TYR A 59 -8.23 8.35 -5.71
CA TYR A 59 -7.34 9.15 -6.54
C TYR A 59 -7.01 8.44 -7.85
N ALA A 60 -6.70 7.15 -7.77
CA ALA A 60 -6.35 6.37 -8.96
C ALA A 60 -7.52 6.28 -9.94
N LYS A 61 -8.72 6.04 -9.44
CA LYS A 61 -9.92 5.98 -10.28
C LYS A 61 -10.22 7.33 -10.93
N GLU A 62 -10.14 8.41 -10.16
CA GLU A 62 -10.41 9.77 -10.66
C GLU A 62 -9.43 10.21 -11.73
N ASN A 63 -8.20 9.70 -11.69
CA ASN A 63 -7.13 10.09 -12.60
C ASN A 63 -6.84 9.07 -13.69
N GLY A 64 -7.70 8.05 -13.84
CA GLY A 64 -7.62 7.11 -14.95
C GLY A 64 -6.58 6.02 -14.82
N TYR A 65 -6.02 5.80 -13.63
CA TYR A 65 -5.13 4.68 -13.39
C TYR A 65 -5.90 3.36 -13.41
N LYS A 66 -5.29 2.30 -13.89
CA LYS A 66 -5.93 1.00 -14.06
C LYS A 66 -5.46 -0.04 -13.05
N THR A 67 -4.25 0.12 -12.53
CA THR A 67 -3.64 -0.89 -11.68
C THR A 67 -2.88 -0.24 -10.52
N ILE A 68 -3.09 -0.81 -9.32
CA ILE A 68 -2.27 -0.52 -8.14
C ILE A 68 -1.65 -1.84 -7.71
N TYR A 69 -0.34 -1.87 -7.51
CA TYR A 69 0.32 -3.09 -7.07
C TYR A 69 1.40 -2.78 -6.03
N GLY A 70 1.87 -3.82 -5.38
CA GLY A 70 2.94 -3.71 -4.40
C GLY A 70 3.60 -5.06 -4.17
N HIS A 71 4.73 -5.05 -3.47
CA HIS A 71 5.47 -6.25 -3.13
C HIS A 71 5.28 -6.58 -1.65
N LEU A 72 5.17 -7.87 -1.34
CA LEU A 72 5.07 -8.36 0.03
C LEU A 72 6.48 -8.61 0.54
N SER A 73 6.89 -7.83 1.54
CA SER A 73 8.23 -7.88 2.10
C SER A 73 8.39 -9.02 3.09
N THR A 74 9.54 -9.70 3.05
CA THR A 74 9.85 -10.78 4.00
C THR A 74 9.94 -10.29 5.43
N VAL A 75 10.19 -8.99 5.66
CA VAL A 75 10.21 -8.43 7.01
C VAL A 75 8.82 -8.42 7.66
N ASP A 76 7.76 -8.55 6.87
CA ASP A 76 6.38 -8.53 7.33
C ASP A 76 5.77 -9.94 7.47
N LEU A 77 6.59 -11.01 7.34
CA LEU A 77 6.10 -12.39 7.44
C LEU A 77 5.40 -12.68 8.78
N ASP A 78 5.83 -12.05 9.86
CA ASP A 78 5.22 -12.21 11.19
C ASP A 78 3.77 -11.70 11.24
N HIS A 79 3.41 -10.84 10.28
CA HIS A 79 2.09 -10.20 10.21
C HIS A 79 1.33 -10.60 8.94
N LYS A 80 1.69 -11.73 8.34
CA LYS A 80 1.15 -12.18 7.06
C LYS A 80 -0.38 -12.21 7.03
N ASP A 81 -1.01 -12.82 8.03
CA ASP A 81 -2.47 -12.95 8.08
C ASP A 81 -3.16 -11.59 8.13
N ARG A 82 -2.58 -10.66 8.89
CA ARG A 82 -3.10 -9.29 9.01
C ARG A 82 -2.97 -8.53 7.71
N LEU A 83 -1.82 -8.67 7.04
CA LEU A 83 -1.59 -8.02 5.74
C LEU A 83 -2.53 -8.55 4.68
N TYR A 84 -2.71 -9.85 4.61
CA TYR A 84 -3.62 -10.48 3.64
C TYR A 84 -5.04 -9.99 3.85
N HIS A 85 -5.52 -9.99 5.10
CA HIS A 85 -6.85 -9.50 5.42
C HIS A 85 -7.00 -8.04 5.01
N PHE A 86 -5.99 -7.21 5.30
CA PHE A 86 -6.00 -5.79 4.94
C PHE A 86 -6.14 -5.59 3.43
N TYR A 87 -5.30 -6.26 2.63
CA TYR A 87 -5.33 -6.09 1.18
C TYR A 87 -6.55 -6.73 0.53
N GLU A 88 -6.96 -7.89 1.00
CA GLU A 88 -8.11 -8.60 0.43
C GLU A 88 -9.41 -7.82 0.60
N LYS A 89 -9.58 -7.10 1.71
CA LYS A 89 -10.81 -6.32 1.92
C LYS A 89 -10.98 -5.18 0.90
N PHE A 90 -9.89 -4.74 0.26
CA PHE A 90 -9.96 -3.75 -0.81
C PHE A 90 -10.03 -4.37 -2.20
N GLY A 91 -10.01 -5.69 -2.29
CA GLY A 91 -10.11 -6.40 -3.57
C GLY A 91 -8.78 -6.73 -4.22
N PHE A 92 -7.65 -6.57 -3.52
CA PHE A 92 -6.35 -6.95 -4.06
C PHE A 92 -6.24 -8.47 -4.18
N GLU A 93 -5.65 -8.92 -5.28
CA GLU A 93 -5.22 -10.29 -5.43
C GLU A 93 -3.83 -10.45 -4.83
N ILE A 94 -3.60 -11.55 -4.12
CA ILE A 94 -2.32 -11.85 -3.50
C ILE A 94 -1.71 -13.05 -4.21
N THR A 95 -0.48 -12.88 -4.69
CA THR A 95 0.28 -13.94 -5.36
C THR A 95 1.59 -14.13 -4.62
N GLU A 96 1.82 -15.34 -4.14
CA GLU A 96 3.09 -15.69 -3.50
C GLU A 96 4.07 -16.18 -4.55
N ASN A 97 5.35 -15.83 -4.38
CA ASN A 97 6.40 -16.28 -5.29
C ASN A 97 6.69 -17.77 -5.07
N GLU A 98 6.90 -18.51 -6.15
CA GLU A 98 7.35 -19.90 -6.06
C GLU A 98 8.75 -19.98 -5.47
N GLU A 99 9.61 -19.02 -5.86
CA GLU A 99 10.95 -18.86 -5.31
C GLU A 99 10.99 -17.57 -4.52
N GLN A 100 11.29 -17.70 -3.22
CA GLN A 100 11.45 -16.52 -2.37
C GLN A 100 12.82 -15.92 -2.61
N ASN A 101 12.87 -14.64 -2.96
CA ASN A 101 14.12 -13.91 -2.89
C ASN A 101 14.31 -13.38 -1.46
N SER A 102 15.46 -12.77 -1.19
CA SER A 102 15.81 -12.32 0.16
C SER A 102 14.90 -11.18 0.70
N ASN A 103 14.19 -10.47 -0.19
CA ASN A 103 13.46 -9.26 0.17
C ASN A 103 11.94 -9.39 0.08
N PHE A 104 11.44 -10.16 -0.90
CA PHE A 104 10.02 -10.22 -1.18
C PHE A 104 9.56 -11.66 -1.36
N TYR A 105 8.40 -12.00 -0.80
CA TYR A 105 7.82 -13.34 -0.95
C TYR A 105 6.55 -13.34 -1.80
N GLY A 106 6.08 -12.19 -2.23
CA GLY A 106 4.87 -12.14 -3.03
C GLY A 106 4.55 -10.74 -3.55
N LYS A 107 3.38 -10.64 -4.15
CA LYS A 107 2.89 -9.43 -4.81
C LYS A 107 1.41 -9.27 -4.55
N ILE A 108 0.97 -8.04 -4.41
CA ILE A 108 -0.46 -7.69 -4.36
C ILE A 108 -0.80 -6.87 -5.60
N THR A 109 -2.00 -7.07 -6.15
CA THR A 109 -2.44 -6.36 -7.34
C THR A 109 -3.92 -6.04 -7.26
N LEU A 110 -4.28 -4.79 -7.52
CA LEU A 110 -5.66 -4.35 -7.64
C LEU A 110 -5.89 -3.79 -9.05
N ASN A 111 -6.82 -4.38 -9.78
CA ASN A 111 -7.25 -3.88 -11.08
C ASN A 111 -8.50 -3.02 -10.89
N LEU A 112 -8.40 -1.78 -11.30
CA LEU A 112 -9.46 -0.77 -11.10
C LEU A 112 -10.51 -0.78 -12.21
#